data_bd39dbba9c6e5a12ccf5dce7db4b1015
#
_entry.id   bd39dbba9c6e5a12ccf5dce7db4b1015
#
_cell.length_a   1.000
_cell.length_b   1.000
_cell.length_c   1.000
_cell.angle_alpha   90.00
_cell.angle_beta   90.00
_cell.angle_gamma   90.00
#
_symmetry.space_group_name_H-M   'P 1'
#
loop_
_entity.id
_entity.type
_entity.pdbx_description
1 polymer ?
#
loop_
_entity_poly.entity_id
_entity_poly.type
_entity_poly.pdbx_seq_one_letter_code
_entity_poly.pdbx_strand_id
1 'polypeptide(L)'
;MDWHSTVRFPGESADYRAARDALLAAERDLRQQVEQVAELRRKLPLGGELPEDYGFEEGAADLADTATVVRGRLSDLFREGLDTLALYNFMYGPAMKQACPMCTSFLDSLDGTAPHAAQRLNLAVVAKSPIERIREFARARGWHNLRLLSSAENTYNRDYHGETAEGGQLPVLSLFVRRGGKIYHSYSTELVYAPAEPGQNQRHIDMMWPLWNLLDLTPEGRGADWYPRLSY
;
A
#
# COMPACT_ATOMS: atom_id res chain seq x y z
N MET A 1 19.39 -7.34 -28.23
CA MET A 1 18.76 -8.56 -28.75
C MET A 1 17.31 -8.21 -29.02
N ASP A 2 16.94 -8.12 -30.29
CA ASP A 2 15.55 -7.81 -30.66
C ASP A 2 14.69 -9.03 -30.37
N TRP A 3 14.01 -9.01 -29.25
CA TRP A 3 13.04 -10.03 -28.91
C TRP A 3 11.71 -9.73 -29.60
N HIS A 4 11.23 -10.65 -30.42
CA HIS A 4 9.91 -10.61 -31.02
C HIS A 4 9.08 -11.77 -30.47
N SER A 5 7.82 -11.53 -30.12
CA SER A 5 6.92 -12.58 -29.72
C SER A 5 6.58 -13.48 -30.92
N THR A 6 6.77 -14.77 -30.74
CA THR A 6 6.32 -15.78 -31.71
C THR A 6 4.89 -16.25 -31.44
N VAL A 7 4.28 -15.76 -30.35
CA VAL A 7 2.90 -16.13 -29.96
C VAL A 7 1.92 -15.57 -30.98
N ARG A 8 0.99 -16.41 -31.42
CA ARG A 8 -0.12 -16.05 -32.29
C ARG A 8 -1.41 -16.56 -31.70
N PHE A 9 -2.47 -15.76 -31.80
CA PHE A 9 -3.79 -16.13 -31.29
C PHE A 9 -4.72 -16.60 -32.41
N PRO A 10 -5.64 -17.52 -32.16
CA PRO A 10 -6.57 -17.99 -33.17
C PRO A 10 -7.38 -16.83 -33.77
N GLY A 11 -7.43 -16.75 -35.10
CA GLY A 11 -8.24 -15.78 -35.82
C GLY A 11 -7.74 -14.33 -35.79
N GLU A 12 -6.55 -14.05 -35.29
CA GLU A 12 -6.02 -12.68 -35.29
C GLU A 12 -5.80 -12.16 -36.72
N SER A 13 -6.19 -10.90 -36.97
CA SER A 13 -5.92 -10.20 -38.20
C SER A 13 -4.49 -9.65 -38.26
N ALA A 14 -4.02 -9.28 -39.45
CA ALA A 14 -2.74 -8.62 -39.64
C ALA A 14 -2.68 -7.28 -38.88
N ASP A 15 -3.77 -6.50 -38.90
CA ASP A 15 -3.84 -5.20 -38.25
C ASP A 15 -3.80 -5.37 -36.72
N TYR A 16 -4.54 -6.36 -36.16
CA TYR A 16 -4.43 -6.70 -34.74
C TYR A 16 -2.99 -7.07 -34.38
N ARG A 17 -2.33 -7.90 -35.18
CA ARG A 17 -0.95 -8.31 -34.95
C ARG A 17 0.02 -7.12 -34.95
N ALA A 18 -0.10 -6.22 -35.90
CA ALA A 18 0.73 -5.02 -35.95
C ALA A 18 0.53 -4.12 -34.72
N ALA A 19 -0.72 -3.89 -34.31
CA ALA A 19 -1.04 -3.12 -33.11
C ALA A 19 -0.51 -3.82 -31.84
N ARG A 20 -0.65 -5.15 -31.73
CA ARG A 20 -0.16 -5.92 -30.60
C ARG A 20 1.39 -5.91 -30.50
N ASP A 21 2.08 -5.94 -31.61
CA ASP A 21 3.55 -5.86 -31.63
C ASP A 21 4.02 -4.46 -31.20
N ALA A 22 3.34 -3.39 -31.59
CA ALA A 22 3.59 -2.04 -31.09
C ALA A 22 3.33 -1.93 -29.57
N LEU A 23 2.22 -2.49 -29.09
CA LEU A 23 1.90 -2.54 -27.65
C LEU A 23 2.97 -3.32 -26.87
N LEU A 24 3.45 -4.45 -27.38
CA LEU A 24 4.53 -5.22 -26.75
C LEU A 24 5.83 -4.43 -26.61
N ALA A 25 6.14 -3.58 -27.59
CA ALA A 25 7.29 -2.68 -27.47
C ALA A 25 7.10 -1.69 -26.31
N ALA A 26 5.94 -1.06 -26.20
CA ALA A 26 5.60 -0.15 -25.10
C ALA A 26 5.59 -0.87 -23.73
N GLU A 27 5.07 -2.09 -23.64
CA GLU A 27 5.09 -2.91 -22.42
C GLU A 27 6.52 -3.24 -21.96
N ARG A 28 7.46 -3.46 -22.92
CA ARG A 28 8.90 -3.64 -22.58
C ARG A 28 9.51 -2.36 -22.03
N ASP A 29 9.20 -1.23 -22.67
CA ASP A 29 9.72 0.07 -22.24
C ASP A 29 9.18 0.42 -20.84
N LEU A 30 7.91 0.18 -20.58
CA LEU A 30 7.31 0.33 -19.25
C LEU A 30 8.04 -0.54 -18.19
N ARG A 31 8.31 -1.81 -18.51
CA ARG A 31 9.06 -2.69 -17.60
C ARG A 31 10.46 -2.15 -17.31
N GLN A 32 11.15 -1.60 -18.29
CA GLN A 32 12.46 -0.95 -18.10
C GLN A 32 12.35 0.29 -17.21
N GLN A 33 11.30 1.11 -17.39
CA GLN A 33 11.04 2.28 -16.53
C GLN A 33 10.77 1.85 -15.09
N VAL A 34 10.00 0.80 -14.86
CA VAL A 34 9.78 0.25 -13.51
C VAL A 34 11.09 -0.13 -12.84
N GLU A 35 12.00 -0.83 -13.55
CA GLU A 35 13.32 -1.18 -13.02
C GLU A 35 14.19 0.05 -12.71
N GLN A 36 14.18 1.05 -13.59
CA GLN A 36 14.91 2.31 -13.39
C GLN A 36 14.40 3.06 -12.14
N VAL A 37 13.09 3.17 -11.98
CA VAL A 37 12.49 3.81 -10.78
C VAL A 37 12.80 3.00 -9.52
N ALA A 38 12.76 1.67 -9.58
CA ALA A 38 13.14 0.81 -8.46
C ALA A 38 14.63 1.00 -8.09
N GLU A 39 15.50 1.17 -9.08
CA GLU A 39 16.92 1.48 -8.84
C GLU A 39 17.11 2.86 -8.18
N LEU A 40 16.38 3.87 -8.63
CA LEU A 40 16.40 5.20 -8.00
C LEU A 40 15.97 5.13 -6.54
N ARG A 41 14.89 4.38 -6.22
CA ARG A 41 14.46 4.16 -4.84
C ARG A 41 15.55 3.50 -3.99
N ARG A 42 16.24 2.48 -4.52
CA ARG A 42 17.37 1.83 -3.82
C ARG A 42 18.56 2.75 -3.57
N LYS A 43 18.73 3.78 -4.40
CA LYS A 43 19.82 4.77 -4.28
C LYS A 43 19.44 5.98 -3.40
N LEU A 44 18.21 6.07 -2.92
CA LEU A 44 17.85 7.15 -2.01
C LEU A 44 18.76 7.10 -0.78
N PRO A 45 19.34 8.24 -0.36
CA PRO A 45 20.01 8.33 0.93
C PRO A 45 19.00 8.06 2.05
N LEU A 46 19.49 7.74 3.23
CA LEU A 46 18.62 7.68 4.40
C LEU A 46 17.97 9.06 4.62
N GLY A 47 16.67 9.06 4.84
CA GLY A 47 15.94 10.25 5.26
C GLY A 47 16.19 10.59 6.74
N GLY A 48 15.26 11.33 7.34
CA GLY A 48 15.38 11.72 8.75
C GLY A 48 15.41 10.51 9.70
N GLU A 49 16.24 10.59 10.74
CA GLU A 49 16.15 9.67 11.88
C GLU A 49 14.76 9.83 12.52
N LEU A 50 14.17 8.74 12.98
CA LEU A 50 12.89 8.74 13.67
C LEU A 50 12.94 9.72 14.87
N PRO A 51 12.09 10.77 14.88
CA PRO A 51 12.19 11.82 15.90
C PRO A 51 11.73 11.33 17.28
N GLU A 52 10.87 10.34 17.29
CA GLU A 52 10.30 9.72 18.50
C GLU A 52 9.96 8.25 18.20
N ASP A 53 10.10 7.38 19.18
CA ASP A 53 9.70 5.97 19.06
C ASP A 53 8.21 5.83 19.38
N TYR A 54 7.36 6.08 18.36
CA TYR A 54 5.89 6.16 18.51
C TYR A 54 5.29 4.92 19.14
N GLY A 55 4.46 5.13 20.15
CA GLY A 55 3.69 4.07 20.80
C GLY A 55 2.39 3.77 20.05
N PHE A 56 2.11 2.49 19.77
CA PHE A 56 0.87 2.03 19.14
C PHE A 56 0.13 1.06 20.06
N GLU A 57 -1.19 1.01 19.93
CA GLU A 57 -1.97 -0.10 20.48
C GLU A 57 -2.15 -1.17 19.38
N GLU A 58 -2.05 -2.43 19.81
CA GLU A 58 -2.19 -3.61 18.98
C GLU A 58 -2.99 -4.67 19.74
N GLY A 59 -3.81 -5.45 19.06
CA GLY A 59 -4.48 -6.60 19.66
C GLY A 59 -3.67 -7.88 19.50
N ALA A 60 -4.20 -9.01 20.03
CA ALA A 60 -3.62 -10.32 19.77
C ALA A 60 -3.54 -10.63 18.26
N ALA A 61 -2.60 -11.50 17.86
CA ALA A 61 -2.47 -11.96 16.48
C ALA A 61 -3.76 -12.65 15.98
N ASP A 62 -4.44 -13.40 16.85
CA ASP A 62 -5.77 -13.93 16.56
C ASP A 62 -6.81 -12.82 16.68
N LEU A 63 -7.46 -12.49 15.58
CA LEU A 63 -8.54 -11.50 15.55
C LEU A 63 -9.78 -11.91 16.34
N ALA A 64 -9.96 -13.20 16.65
CA ALA A 64 -11.06 -13.68 17.50
C ALA A 64 -10.88 -13.27 18.97
N ASP A 65 -9.65 -13.05 19.41
CA ASP A 65 -9.38 -12.46 20.74
C ASP A 65 -9.74 -10.97 20.73
N THR A 66 -10.85 -10.61 21.36
CA THR A 66 -11.35 -9.24 21.46
C THR A 66 -10.94 -8.52 22.74
N ALA A 67 -10.28 -9.21 23.66
CA ALA A 67 -9.95 -8.70 24.98
C ALA A 67 -8.50 -8.20 25.10
N THR A 68 -7.59 -8.81 24.36
CA THR A 68 -6.17 -8.47 24.45
C THR A 68 -5.87 -7.16 23.70
N VAL A 69 -5.35 -6.19 24.44
CA VAL A 69 -4.74 -4.97 23.89
C VAL A 69 -3.35 -4.83 24.51
N VAL A 70 -2.35 -4.69 23.67
CA VAL A 70 -0.96 -4.46 24.06
C VAL A 70 -0.48 -3.13 23.51
N ARG A 71 0.48 -2.51 24.19
CA ARG A 71 1.16 -1.31 23.73
C ARG A 71 2.58 -1.68 23.33
N GLY A 72 2.93 -1.36 22.11
CA GLY A 72 4.27 -1.53 21.55
C GLY A 72 4.77 -0.23 20.93
N ARG A 73 6.03 -0.21 20.56
CA ARG A 73 6.68 0.94 19.92
C ARG A 73 6.94 0.64 18.45
N LEU A 74 7.20 1.67 17.67
CA LEU A 74 7.59 1.49 16.27
C LEU A 74 8.84 0.60 16.15
N SER A 75 9.79 0.74 17.06
CA SER A 75 10.99 -0.11 17.12
C SER A 75 10.68 -1.59 17.31
N ASP A 76 9.60 -1.93 18.01
CA ASP A 76 9.16 -3.32 18.28
C ASP A 76 8.52 -3.98 17.03
N LEU A 77 8.24 -3.20 15.98
CA LEU A 77 7.70 -3.73 14.73
C LEU A 77 8.76 -4.42 13.87
N PHE A 78 10.05 -4.24 14.19
CA PHE A 78 11.17 -4.85 13.46
C PHE A 78 11.52 -6.22 14.05
N ARG A 79 11.17 -7.28 13.34
CA ARG A 79 11.59 -8.64 13.70
C ARG A 79 13.10 -8.81 13.54
N GLU A 80 13.64 -9.80 14.22
CA GLU A 80 15.04 -10.19 14.07
C GLU A 80 15.37 -10.55 12.61
N GLY A 81 16.49 -10.05 12.10
CA GLY A 81 16.94 -10.29 10.72
C GLY A 81 16.22 -9.49 9.64
N LEU A 82 15.21 -8.67 9.98
CA LEU A 82 14.47 -7.85 9.04
C LEU A 82 14.57 -6.36 9.42
N ASP A 83 15.33 -5.61 8.64
CA ASP A 83 15.62 -4.21 8.91
C ASP A 83 14.81 -3.21 8.07
N THR A 84 13.76 -3.67 7.43
CA THR A 84 12.81 -2.82 6.71
C THR A 84 11.41 -3.00 7.27
N LEU A 85 10.72 -1.89 7.50
CA LEU A 85 9.31 -1.83 7.89
C LEU A 85 8.53 -1.05 6.84
N ALA A 86 7.46 -1.64 6.33
CA ALA A 86 6.43 -0.98 5.55
C ALA A 86 5.20 -0.74 6.44
N LEU A 87 4.79 0.52 6.57
CA LEU A 87 3.66 0.92 7.41
C LEU A 87 2.64 1.68 6.56
N TYR A 88 1.48 1.07 6.33
CA TYR A 88 0.41 1.67 5.55
C TYR A 88 -0.57 2.41 6.43
N ASN A 89 -0.79 3.70 6.13
CA ASN A 89 -1.80 4.50 6.80
C ASN A 89 -3.17 4.27 6.19
N PHE A 90 -4.03 3.60 6.94
CA PHE A 90 -5.41 3.29 6.57
C PHE A 90 -6.33 4.44 6.97
N MET A 91 -7.02 5.04 5.99
CA MET A 91 -7.98 6.10 6.25
C MET A 91 -9.20 5.57 7.02
N TYR A 92 -9.05 5.50 8.33
CA TYR A 92 -10.10 5.11 9.28
C TYR A 92 -9.89 5.88 10.58
N GLY A 93 -10.24 7.17 10.56
CA GLY A 93 -10.11 8.09 11.69
C GLY A 93 -11.30 8.04 12.65
N PRO A 94 -11.17 8.64 13.84
CA PRO A 94 -12.19 8.60 14.88
C PRO A 94 -13.52 9.27 14.46
N ALA A 95 -13.45 10.32 13.64
CA ALA A 95 -14.62 11.03 13.14
C ALA A 95 -15.28 10.38 11.91
N MET A 96 -14.64 9.39 11.29
CA MET A 96 -15.16 8.74 10.09
C MET A 96 -16.23 7.71 10.49
N LYS A 97 -17.42 7.79 9.86
CA LYS A 97 -18.49 6.80 10.09
C LYS A 97 -18.14 5.42 9.58
N GLN A 98 -17.38 5.34 8.50
CA GLN A 98 -16.93 4.11 7.86
C GLN A 98 -15.49 4.26 7.36
N ALA A 99 -14.82 3.13 7.19
CA ALA A 99 -13.49 3.10 6.59
C ALA A 99 -13.52 3.53 5.11
N CYS A 100 -12.41 4.04 4.59
CA CYS A 100 -12.28 4.40 3.18
C CYS A 100 -12.41 3.15 2.29
N PRO A 101 -13.38 3.09 1.35
CA PRO A 101 -13.55 1.92 0.49
C PRO A 101 -12.35 1.62 -0.40
N MET A 102 -11.64 2.65 -0.89
CA MET A 102 -10.45 2.48 -1.71
C MET A 102 -9.29 1.85 -0.93
N CYS A 103 -9.01 2.36 0.28
CA CYS A 103 -8.03 1.75 1.18
C CYS A 103 -8.42 0.31 1.55
N THR A 104 -9.71 0.06 1.79
CA THR A 104 -10.22 -1.28 2.12
C THR A 104 -9.97 -2.25 0.97
N SER A 105 -10.29 -1.88 -0.28
CA SER A 105 -10.02 -2.71 -1.46
C SER A 105 -8.53 -2.99 -1.65
N PHE A 106 -7.67 -2.03 -1.36
CA PHE A 106 -6.22 -2.25 -1.34
C PHE A 106 -5.81 -3.25 -0.25
N LEU A 107 -6.32 -3.09 0.97
CA LEU A 107 -6.00 -3.97 2.10
C LEU A 107 -6.54 -5.39 1.92
N ASP A 108 -7.69 -5.56 1.26
CA ASP A 108 -8.20 -6.89 0.88
C ASP A 108 -7.18 -7.65 0.01
N SER A 109 -6.50 -6.94 -0.91
CA SER A 109 -5.43 -7.52 -1.73
C SER A 109 -4.14 -7.74 -0.93
N LEU A 110 -3.82 -6.80 -0.03
CA LEU A 110 -2.60 -6.82 0.77
C LEU A 110 -2.63 -7.93 1.82
N ASP A 111 -3.80 -8.27 2.38
CA ASP A 111 -3.94 -9.36 3.34
C ASP A 111 -3.46 -10.69 2.76
N GLY A 112 -3.87 -11.02 1.53
CA GLY A 112 -3.39 -12.21 0.83
C GLY A 112 -1.89 -12.16 0.49
N THR A 113 -1.31 -10.97 0.33
CA THR A 113 0.11 -10.77 0.02
C THR A 113 0.99 -10.75 1.27
N ALA A 114 0.45 -10.41 2.43
CA ALA A 114 1.19 -10.16 3.67
C ALA A 114 2.10 -11.33 4.10
N PRO A 115 1.70 -12.62 4.04
CA PRO A 115 2.57 -13.73 4.41
C PRO A 115 3.83 -13.84 3.52
N HIS A 116 3.71 -13.49 2.24
CA HIS A 116 4.84 -13.49 1.30
C HIS A 116 5.78 -12.31 1.57
N ALA A 117 5.21 -11.11 1.77
CA ALA A 117 5.97 -9.92 2.13
C ALA A 117 6.74 -10.10 3.45
N ALA A 118 6.12 -10.77 4.42
CA ALA A 118 6.69 -11.05 5.74
C ALA A 118 7.98 -11.87 5.73
N GLN A 119 8.33 -12.50 4.62
CA GLN A 119 9.62 -13.19 4.46
C GLN A 119 10.78 -12.21 4.20
N ARG A 120 10.50 -10.97 3.80
CA ARG A 120 11.51 -10.01 3.32
C ARG A 120 11.48 -8.68 4.06
N LEU A 121 10.36 -8.32 4.69
CA LEU A 121 10.18 -7.07 5.40
C LEU A 121 9.15 -7.23 6.52
N ASN A 122 9.10 -6.26 7.42
CA ASN A 122 8.02 -6.12 8.37
C ASN A 122 6.90 -5.30 7.71
N LEU A 123 5.66 -5.75 7.86
CA LEU A 123 4.49 -5.09 7.29
C LEU A 123 3.45 -4.87 8.39
N ALA A 124 2.94 -3.65 8.49
CA ALA A 124 1.83 -3.34 9.37
C ALA A 124 0.91 -2.28 8.74
N VAL A 125 -0.30 -2.21 9.27
CA VAL A 125 -1.33 -1.23 8.90
C VAL A 125 -1.65 -0.41 10.13
N VAL A 126 -1.62 0.91 10.01
CA VAL A 126 -1.95 1.83 11.10
C VAL A 126 -3.17 2.66 10.75
N ALA A 127 -4.06 2.88 11.71
CA ALA A 127 -5.18 3.82 11.57
C ALA A 127 -5.34 4.66 12.84
N LYS A 128 -5.95 5.85 12.71
CA LYS A 128 -6.18 6.78 13.82
C LYS A 128 -7.37 6.40 14.71
N SER A 129 -8.11 5.34 14.38
CA SER A 129 -9.20 4.80 15.20
C SER A 129 -8.68 3.98 16.38
N PRO A 130 -9.48 3.82 17.46
CA PRO A 130 -9.20 2.85 18.52
C PRO A 130 -8.99 1.44 17.97
N ILE A 131 -8.13 0.66 18.61
CA ILE A 131 -7.72 -0.66 18.09
C ILE A 131 -8.89 -1.64 17.99
N GLU A 132 -9.84 -1.59 18.91
CA GLU A 132 -11.03 -2.44 18.91
C GLU A 132 -11.85 -2.24 17.64
N ARG A 133 -12.02 -0.98 17.24
CA ARG A 133 -12.78 -0.60 16.02
C ARG A 133 -12.07 -1.06 14.75
N ILE A 134 -10.75 -0.94 14.70
CA ILE A 134 -9.94 -1.41 13.56
C ILE A 134 -10.08 -2.93 13.44
N ARG A 135 -9.96 -3.65 14.54
CA ARG A 135 -10.05 -5.12 14.58
C ARG A 135 -11.45 -5.65 14.29
N GLU A 136 -12.50 -4.95 14.77
CA GLU A 136 -13.88 -5.29 14.40
C GLU A 136 -14.09 -5.20 12.89
N PHE A 137 -13.62 -4.12 12.27
CA PHE A 137 -13.69 -3.95 10.82
C PHE A 137 -12.90 -5.05 10.09
N ALA A 138 -11.70 -5.36 10.54
CA ALA A 138 -10.85 -6.42 9.96
C ALA A 138 -11.52 -7.80 10.04
N ARG A 139 -12.18 -8.14 11.16
CA ARG A 139 -12.98 -9.38 11.28
C ARG A 139 -14.10 -9.43 10.25
N ALA A 140 -14.83 -8.33 10.11
CA ALA A 140 -15.93 -8.24 9.14
C ALA A 140 -15.45 -8.36 7.69
N ARG A 141 -14.19 -7.97 7.40
CA ARG A 141 -13.55 -8.13 6.08
C ARG A 141 -12.91 -9.50 5.88
N GLY A 142 -12.69 -10.27 6.94
CA GLY A 142 -11.98 -11.56 6.88
C GLY A 142 -10.46 -11.39 6.70
N TRP A 143 -9.86 -10.28 7.13
CA TRP A 143 -8.41 -10.14 7.14
C TRP A 143 -7.81 -11.01 8.24
N HIS A 144 -6.77 -11.77 7.93
CA HIS A 144 -6.15 -12.71 8.86
C HIS A 144 -4.63 -12.53 8.98
N ASN A 145 -4.02 -11.80 8.05
CA ASN A 145 -2.57 -11.75 7.89
C ASN A 145 -1.99 -10.35 8.15
N LEU A 146 -2.84 -9.33 8.23
CA LEU A 146 -2.40 -7.96 8.46
C LEU A 146 -2.16 -7.70 9.95
N ARG A 147 -0.98 -7.18 10.29
CA ARG A 147 -0.70 -6.61 11.61
C ARG A 147 -1.36 -5.24 11.70
N LEU A 148 -2.26 -5.06 12.66
CA LEU A 148 -3.12 -3.88 12.78
C LEU A 148 -2.75 -3.06 14.00
N LEU A 149 -2.51 -1.77 13.81
CA LEU A 149 -2.05 -0.83 14.82
C LEU A 149 -3.01 0.36 14.95
N SER A 150 -3.20 0.84 16.17
CA SER A 150 -3.85 2.11 16.44
C SER A 150 -2.82 3.18 16.78
N SER A 151 -2.90 4.31 16.08
CA SER A 151 -2.17 5.54 16.41
C SER A 151 -3.06 6.60 17.08
N ALA A 152 -4.19 6.19 17.66
CA ALA A 152 -5.18 7.12 18.23
C ALA A 152 -4.55 8.11 19.22
N GLU A 153 -3.56 7.67 20.01
CA GLU A 153 -2.97 8.42 21.10
C GLU A 153 -1.59 9.04 20.77
N ASN A 154 -1.14 9.03 19.50
CA ASN A 154 0.15 9.60 19.11
C ASN A 154 0.05 10.52 17.89
N THR A 155 1.16 11.13 17.51
CA THR A 155 1.24 12.09 16.38
C THR A 155 1.71 11.48 15.08
N TYR A 156 1.97 10.17 15.02
CA TYR A 156 2.54 9.47 13.86
C TYR A 156 1.85 9.84 12.53
N ASN A 157 0.50 9.79 12.50
CA ASN A 157 -0.24 10.08 11.26
C ASN A 157 0.03 11.49 10.75
N ARG A 158 0.07 12.48 11.65
CA ARG A 158 0.35 13.87 11.29
C ARG A 158 1.80 14.05 10.83
N ASP A 159 2.75 13.46 11.55
CA ASP A 159 4.17 13.63 11.32
C ASP A 159 4.64 12.95 10.02
N TYR A 160 3.92 11.91 9.57
CA TYR A 160 4.17 11.18 8.31
C TYR A 160 3.04 11.39 7.27
N HIS A 161 2.35 12.53 7.34
CA HIS A 161 1.34 12.96 6.35
C HIS A 161 0.18 11.98 6.13
N GLY A 162 -0.12 11.14 7.10
CA GLY A 162 -1.33 10.31 7.13
C GLY A 162 -2.56 11.04 7.69
N GLU A 163 -2.40 12.31 8.11
CA GLU A 163 -3.45 13.15 8.68
C GLU A 163 -3.21 14.62 8.32
N THR A 164 -4.26 15.35 7.92
CA THR A 164 -4.19 16.79 7.71
C THR A 164 -4.20 17.54 9.05
N ALA A 165 -3.92 18.86 9.02
CA ALA A 165 -3.97 19.70 10.21
C ALA A 165 -5.38 19.75 10.86
N GLU A 166 -6.42 19.54 10.07
CA GLU A 166 -7.83 19.52 10.47
C GLU A 166 -8.32 18.11 10.89
N GLY A 167 -7.43 17.12 10.92
CA GLY A 167 -7.75 15.74 11.31
C GLY A 167 -8.30 14.85 10.18
N GLY A 168 -8.32 15.35 8.94
CA GLY A 168 -8.67 14.56 7.76
C GLY A 168 -7.64 13.45 7.55
N GLN A 169 -8.11 12.21 7.31
CA GLN A 169 -7.20 11.08 7.09
C GLN A 169 -6.72 11.02 5.65
N LEU A 170 -5.44 10.69 5.47
CA LEU A 170 -4.79 10.56 4.17
C LEU A 170 -4.15 9.18 4.04
N PRO A 171 -4.21 8.56 2.84
CA PRO A 171 -3.56 7.28 2.61
C PRO A 171 -2.08 7.53 2.30
N VAL A 172 -1.20 6.79 2.92
CA VAL A 172 0.23 6.81 2.61
C VAL A 172 0.86 5.49 3.01
N LEU A 173 1.79 4.99 2.21
CA LEU A 173 2.68 3.91 2.59
C LEU A 173 4.04 4.52 2.88
N SER A 174 4.50 4.37 4.12
CA SER A 174 5.82 4.82 4.56
C SER A 174 6.74 3.63 4.81
N LEU A 175 7.99 3.74 4.38
CA LEU A 175 9.03 2.75 4.64
C LEU A 175 10.04 3.31 5.62
N PHE A 176 10.37 2.50 6.60
CA PHE A 176 11.41 2.77 7.58
C PHE A 176 12.49 1.71 7.48
N VAL A 177 13.72 2.09 7.74
CA VAL A 177 14.86 1.16 7.77
C VAL A 177 15.64 1.31 9.07
N ARG A 178 16.03 0.18 9.66
CA ARG A 178 16.90 0.14 10.82
C ARG A 178 18.36 0.01 10.37
N ARG A 179 19.22 0.93 10.79
CA ARG A 179 20.65 0.94 10.49
C ARG A 179 21.43 1.40 11.73
N GLY A 180 22.42 0.64 12.13
CA GLY A 180 23.27 1.01 13.28
C GLY A 180 22.50 1.18 14.59
N GLY A 181 21.41 0.44 14.79
CA GLY A 181 20.56 0.55 15.98
C GLY A 181 19.58 1.73 15.96
N LYS A 182 19.58 2.54 14.90
CA LYS A 182 18.65 3.67 14.71
C LYS A 182 17.67 3.38 13.58
N ILE A 183 16.52 4.04 13.62
CA ILE A 183 15.47 3.92 12.61
C ILE A 183 15.42 5.22 11.82
N TYR A 184 15.32 5.08 10.49
CA TYR A 184 15.25 6.20 9.56
C TYR A 184 14.05 6.04 8.64
N HIS A 185 13.39 7.15 8.33
CA HIS A 185 12.46 7.19 7.20
C HIS A 185 13.25 6.95 5.92
N SER A 186 12.72 6.12 5.02
CA SER A 186 13.39 5.77 3.76
C SER A 186 12.61 6.20 2.54
N TYR A 187 11.28 6.12 2.58
CA TYR A 187 10.43 6.44 1.44
C TYR A 187 8.97 6.58 1.88
N SER A 188 8.22 7.45 1.22
CA SER A 188 6.75 7.48 1.28
C SER A 188 6.14 7.61 -0.11
N THR A 189 4.88 7.15 -0.26
CA THR A 189 4.14 7.19 -1.52
C THR A 189 3.57 8.58 -1.79
N GLU A 190 4.43 9.59 -2.01
CA GLU A 190 4.02 10.98 -2.27
C GLU A 190 3.23 11.13 -3.57
N LEU A 191 3.43 10.23 -4.53
CA LEU A 191 2.71 10.23 -5.80
C LEU A 191 1.19 10.07 -5.63
N VAL A 192 0.73 9.53 -4.49
CA VAL A 192 -0.70 9.45 -4.16
C VAL A 192 -1.39 10.81 -4.12
N TYR A 193 -0.63 11.89 -3.94
CA TYR A 193 -1.12 13.27 -3.93
C TYR A 193 -1.04 13.96 -5.30
N ALA A 194 -0.44 13.33 -6.31
CA ALA A 194 -0.37 13.87 -7.65
C ALA A 194 -1.77 13.90 -8.31
N PRO A 195 -2.05 14.87 -9.19
CA PRO A 195 -3.28 14.86 -9.97
C PRO A 195 -3.40 13.57 -10.81
N ALA A 196 -4.63 13.11 -11.01
CA ALA A 196 -4.91 12.02 -11.95
C ALA A 196 -4.64 12.47 -13.39
N GLU A 197 -4.31 11.51 -14.25
CA GLU A 197 -4.26 11.73 -15.69
C GLU A 197 -5.63 12.11 -16.24
N PRO A 198 -5.73 12.96 -17.28
CA PRO A 198 -7.00 13.39 -17.84
C PRO A 198 -7.90 12.20 -18.24
N GLY A 199 -9.15 12.22 -17.76
CA GLY A 199 -10.15 11.20 -18.08
C GLY A 199 -9.94 9.85 -17.39
N GLN A 200 -9.05 9.77 -16.39
CA GLN A 200 -8.76 8.55 -15.65
C GLN A 200 -8.90 8.74 -14.13
N ASN A 201 -9.25 7.68 -13.42
CA ASN A 201 -9.13 7.67 -11.97
C ASN A 201 -7.67 7.84 -11.53
N GLN A 202 -7.48 8.52 -10.41
CA GLN A 202 -6.18 8.58 -9.76
C GLN A 202 -5.67 7.19 -9.39
N ARG A 203 -4.40 6.92 -9.69
CA ARG A 203 -3.74 5.67 -9.32
C ARG A 203 -3.30 5.72 -7.86
N HIS A 204 -4.18 5.33 -6.96
CA HIS A 204 -3.89 5.23 -5.54
C HIS A 204 -2.90 4.08 -5.27
N ILE A 205 -1.81 4.36 -4.56
CA ILE A 205 -0.74 3.39 -4.25
C ILE A 205 -0.31 2.62 -5.51
N ASP A 206 0.05 3.38 -6.53
CA ASP A 206 0.42 2.83 -7.84
C ASP A 206 1.51 1.76 -7.73
N MET A 207 1.46 0.78 -8.65
CA MET A 207 2.26 -0.43 -8.74
C MET A 207 2.02 -1.46 -7.63
N MET A 208 1.40 -1.12 -6.49
CA MET A 208 1.11 -2.07 -5.42
C MET A 208 -0.33 -2.59 -5.45
N TRP A 209 -1.27 -1.82 -5.98
CA TRP A 209 -2.66 -2.23 -6.03
C TRP A 209 -2.98 -2.98 -7.34
N PRO A 210 -3.13 -4.31 -7.29
CA PRO A 210 -3.29 -5.12 -8.51
C PRO A 210 -4.58 -4.80 -9.27
N LEU A 211 -5.60 -4.25 -8.62
CA LEU A 211 -6.87 -3.93 -9.25
C LEU A 211 -6.71 -2.84 -10.33
N TRP A 212 -5.93 -1.78 -10.07
CA TRP A 212 -5.64 -0.77 -11.08
C TRP A 212 -4.96 -1.37 -12.31
N ASN A 213 -3.96 -2.19 -12.08
CA ASN A 213 -3.24 -2.85 -13.16
C ASN A 213 -4.16 -3.81 -13.96
N LEU A 214 -5.08 -4.51 -13.28
CA LEU A 214 -6.05 -5.38 -13.95
C LEU A 214 -7.04 -4.59 -14.82
N LEU A 215 -7.57 -3.47 -14.32
CA LEU A 215 -8.49 -2.62 -15.09
C LEU A 215 -7.81 -2.00 -16.31
N ASP A 216 -6.54 -1.61 -16.22
CA ASP A 216 -5.77 -1.08 -17.34
C ASP A 216 -5.50 -2.11 -18.46
N LEU A 217 -5.68 -3.42 -18.19
CA LEU A 217 -5.64 -4.46 -19.24
C LEU A 217 -6.93 -4.57 -20.03
N THR A 218 -8.02 -3.92 -19.59
CA THR A 218 -9.32 -3.98 -20.25
C THR A 218 -9.49 -2.85 -21.25
N PRO A 219 -10.28 -3.03 -22.33
CA PRO A 219 -10.59 -1.94 -23.28
C PRO A 219 -11.21 -0.71 -22.63
N GLU A 220 -11.98 -0.90 -21.55
CA GLU A 220 -12.68 0.15 -20.80
C GLU A 220 -11.75 0.93 -19.87
N GLY A 221 -10.62 0.34 -19.47
CA GLY A 221 -9.66 0.93 -18.53
C GLY A 221 -10.25 1.14 -17.13
N ARG A 222 -9.62 2.02 -16.35
CA ARG A 222 -10.07 2.37 -14.99
C ARG A 222 -11.30 3.29 -14.96
N GLY A 223 -11.58 3.99 -16.07
CA GLY A 223 -12.60 5.05 -16.09
C GLY A 223 -12.22 6.26 -15.19
N ALA A 224 -13.11 7.24 -15.13
CA ALA A 224 -12.93 8.45 -14.32
C ALA A 224 -13.76 8.42 -13.02
N ASP A 225 -14.89 7.71 -13.01
CA ASP A 225 -15.91 7.82 -11.96
C ASP A 225 -16.08 6.54 -11.13
N TRP A 226 -15.35 5.47 -11.46
CA TRP A 226 -15.47 4.22 -10.71
C TRP A 226 -14.82 4.34 -9.34
N TYR A 227 -15.53 3.85 -8.33
CA TYR A 227 -15.04 3.80 -6.96
C TYR A 227 -15.48 2.48 -6.28
N PRO A 228 -14.59 1.78 -5.54
CA PRO A 228 -14.95 0.52 -4.89
C PRO A 228 -15.98 0.74 -3.77
N ARG A 229 -16.70 -0.32 -3.43
CA ARG A 229 -17.69 -0.34 -2.34
C ARG A 229 -17.17 -1.19 -1.19
N LEU A 230 -17.74 -1.00 0.00
CA LEU A 230 -17.47 -1.86 1.15
C LEU A 230 -18.26 -3.20 1.07
N SER A 231 -19.32 -3.25 0.26
CA SER A 231 -20.12 -4.46 -0.01
C SER A 231 -20.60 -4.46 -1.46
N TYR A 232 -20.80 -5.64 -2.02
CA TYR A 232 -21.30 -5.90 -3.36
C TYR A 232 -22.51 -6.80 -3.32
#